data_b6709cb4ed2a6eae7afa8def6058192d
#
_entry.id   b6709cb4ed2a6eae7afa8def6058192d
#
_cell.length_a   1.000
_cell.length_b   1.000
_cell.length_c   1.000
_cell.angle_alpha   90.00
_cell.angle_beta   90.00
_cell.angle_gamma   90.00
#
_symmetry.space_group_name_H-M   'P 1'
#
loop_
_entity.id
_entity.type
_entity.pdbx_description
1 polymer ?
#
loop_
_entity_poly.entity_id
_entity_poly.type
_entity_poly.pdbx_seq_one_letter_code
_entity_poly.pdbx_strand_id
1 'polypeptide(L)'
;MTDTIMELAVDKFLFRFPSDLYYSESGIWVRFEGATARIGLSDYAQQRNGDVAFAEPKEVGARVRMGEEVAVVETIKVNLSIPSPVGGRVVEINGDLLRSPELVNQDPYGRGWLAALEIENDAAARLGLKTAAEYLALAKAQAEAEVLR
;
A
#
# COMPACT_ATOMS: atom_id res chain seq x y z
N MET A 1 5.25 3.80 23.41
CA MET A 1 6.11 2.93 22.59
C MET A 1 6.42 3.60 21.28
N THR A 2 7.66 3.62 20.88
CA THR A 2 8.07 4.28 19.64
C THR A 2 7.96 3.31 18.48
N ASP A 3 7.31 3.73 17.42
CA ASP A 3 7.23 2.92 16.20
C ASP A 3 8.61 2.85 15.56
N THR A 4 8.95 1.65 15.11
CA THR A 4 10.22 1.41 14.46
C THR A 4 10.02 1.38 12.95
N ILE A 5 10.93 1.98 12.21
CA ILE A 5 10.95 1.88 10.76
C ILE A 5 12.08 0.92 10.39
N MET A 6 11.71 -0.18 9.74
CA MET A 6 12.68 -1.12 9.20
C MET A 6 13.18 -0.61 7.86
N GLU A 7 14.45 -0.82 7.58
CA GLU A 7 15.07 -0.36 6.34
C GLU A 7 15.71 -1.51 5.59
N LEU A 8 15.63 -1.43 4.27
CA LEU A 8 16.25 -2.40 3.37
C LEU A 8 17.03 -1.64 2.30
N ALA A 9 18.31 -1.94 2.18
CA ALA A 9 19.14 -1.39 1.12
C ALA A 9 19.44 -2.49 0.10
N VAL A 10 19.12 -2.24 -1.17
CA VAL A 10 19.46 -3.13 -2.27
C VAL A 10 20.07 -2.29 -3.38
N ASP A 11 21.31 -2.56 -3.73
CA ASP A 11 22.09 -1.74 -4.65
C ASP A 11 22.10 -0.28 -4.15
N LYS A 12 21.67 0.67 -4.95
CA LYS A 12 21.60 2.09 -4.57
C LYS A 12 20.26 2.52 -3.99
N PHE A 13 19.34 1.57 -3.82
CA PHE A 13 17.98 1.87 -3.35
C PHE A 13 17.85 1.62 -1.85
N LEU A 14 17.12 2.51 -1.19
CA LEU A 14 16.76 2.36 0.21
C LEU A 14 15.23 2.32 0.31
N PHE A 15 14.70 1.28 0.96
CA PHE A 15 13.27 1.09 1.16
C PHE A 15 12.95 1.08 2.64
N ARG A 16 11.83 1.72 3.02
CA ARG A 16 11.39 1.82 4.42
C ARG A 16 10.07 1.10 4.64
N PHE A 17 9.97 0.45 5.81
CA PHE A 17 8.80 -0.33 6.20
C PHE A 17 8.48 -0.07 7.67
N PRO A 18 7.50 0.83 7.97
CA PRO A 18 7.06 1.02 9.35
C PRO A 18 6.58 -0.29 9.97
N SER A 19 7.06 -0.59 11.17
CA SER A 19 6.81 -1.87 11.83
C SER A 19 5.41 -1.97 12.46
N ASP A 20 4.71 -0.85 12.58
CA ASP A 20 3.33 -0.81 13.11
C ASP A 20 2.27 -1.08 12.04
N LEU A 21 2.69 -1.29 10.79
CA LEU A 21 1.79 -1.57 9.67
C LEU A 21 1.84 -3.04 9.30
N TYR A 22 0.78 -3.48 8.61
CA TYR A 22 0.74 -4.76 7.92
C TYR A 22 0.84 -4.52 6.43
N TYR A 23 1.18 -5.56 5.67
CA TYR A 23 1.44 -5.44 4.24
C TYR A 23 0.84 -6.62 3.49
N SER A 24 0.27 -6.35 2.32
CA SER A 24 -0.14 -7.43 1.42
C SER A 24 1.06 -7.88 0.59
N GLU A 25 0.94 -9.04 -0.01
CA GLU A 25 1.96 -9.56 -0.93
C GLU A 25 2.17 -8.63 -2.12
N SER A 26 1.13 -7.89 -2.51
CA SER A 26 1.18 -6.92 -3.62
C SER A 26 1.84 -5.59 -3.24
N GLY A 27 2.24 -5.42 -1.99
CA GLY A 27 2.91 -4.20 -1.56
C GLY A 27 1.99 -3.09 -1.08
N ILE A 28 0.79 -3.42 -0.65
CA ILE A 28 -0.16 -2.45 -0.09
C ILE A 28 -0.02 -2.48 1.43
N TRP A 29 0.22 -1.32 2.05
CA TRP A 29 0.27 -1.24 3.49
C TRP A 29 -1.14 -1.09 4.06
N VAL A 30 -1.32 -1.58 5.29
CA VAL A 30 -2.60 -1.54 6.00
C VAL A 30 -2.36 -1.04 7.41
N ARG A 31 -3.09 0.01 7.79
CA ARG A 31 -3.13 0.50 9.18
C ARG A 31 -4.53 0.26 9.72
N PHE A 32 -4.63 -0.60 10.74
CA PHE A 32 -5.92 -0.85 11.38
C PHE A 32 -6.21 0.24 12.40
N GLU A 33 -7.37 0.86 12.26
CA GLU A 33 -7.86 1.93 13.13
C GLU A 33 -9.27 1.54 13.59
N GLY A 34 -9.39 0.77 14.68
CA GLY A 34 -10.68 0.24 15.12
C GLY A 34 -11.28 -0.68 14.08
N ALA A 35 -12.51 -0.38 13.64
CA ALA A 35 -13.22 -1.17 12.64
C ALA A 35 -12.84 -0.80 11.21
N THR A 36 -11.91 0.12 11.02
CA THR A 36 -11.48 0.55 9.67
C THR A 36 -10.03 0.16 9.39
N ALA A 37 -9.71 0.05 8.12
CA ALA A 37 -8.35 -0.17 7.64
C ALA A 37 -8.02 0.93 6.64
N ARG A 38 -6.98 1.70 6.92
CA ARG A 38 -6.44 2.70 5.98
C ARG A 38 -5.36 2.01 5.15
N ILE A 39 -5.36 2.25 3.85
CA ILE A 39 -4.46 1.55 2.93
C ILE A 39 -3.73 2.51 2.00
N GLY A 40 -2.58 2.07 1.51
CA GLY A 40 -1.80 2.81 0.54
C GLY A 40 -0.69 1.94 -0.04
N LEU A 41 0.08 2.50 -0.98
CA LEU A 41 1.24 1.79 -1.53
C LEU A 41 2.42 1.88 -0.58
N SER A 42 3.13 0.77 -0.41
CA SER A 42 4.36 0.77 0.37
C SER A 42 5.45 1.55 -0.35
N ASP A 43 6.48 1.93 0.38
CA ASP A 43 7.64 2.61 -0.20
C ASP A 43 8.27 1.79 -1.31
N TYR A 44 8.42 0.49 -1.11
CA TYR A 44 8.96 -0.39 -2.13
C TYR A 44 8.08 -0.41 -3.39
N ALA A 45 6.76 -0.52 -3.21
CA ALA A 45 5.84 -0.57 -4.34
C ALA A 45 5.88 0.73 -5.15
N GLN A 46 5.90 1.88 -4.48
CA GLN A 46 5.92 3.16 -5.20
C GLN A 46 7.27 3.40 -5.91
N GLN A 47 8.38 3.00 -5.31
CA GLN A 47 9.69 3.15 -5.97
C GLN A 47 9.81 2.24 -7.19
N ARG A 48 9.29 1.02 -7.06
CA ARG A 48 9.34 0.04 -8.14
C ARG A 48 8.51 0.47 -9.36
N ASN A 49 7.36 1.08 -9.13
CA ASN A 49 6.44 1.43 -10.20
C ASN A 49 6.64 2.83 -10.78
N GLY A 50 7.38 3.69 -10.09
CA GLY A 50 7.75 5.00 -10.61
C GLY A 50 6.76 6.12 -10.25
N ASP A 51 6.99 7.28 -10.85
CA ASP A 51 6.24 8.50 -10.52
C ASP A 51 4.77 8.37 -10.88
N VAL A 52 3.91 8.65 -9.90
CA VAL A 52 2.47 8.56 -10.05
C VAL A 52 1.94 9.82 -10.74
N ALA A 53 1.23 9.62 -11.85
CA ALA A 53 0.59 10.69 -12.60
C ALA A 53 -0.91 10.80 -12.29
N PHE A 54 -1.52 9.72 -11.80
CA PHE A 54 -2.94 9.68 -11.51
C PHE A 54 -3.22 8.58 -10.49
N ALA A 55 -4.09 8.86 -9.52
CA ALA A 55 -4.51 7.88 -8.53
C ALA A 55 -5.98 8.11 -8.19
N GLU A 56 -6.79 7.07 -8.39
CA GLU A 56 -8.23 7.15 -8.15
C GLU A 56 -8.71 5.94 -7.37
N PRO A 57 -9.05 6.12 -6.07
CA PRO A 57 -9.70 5.08 -5.30
C PRO A 57 -11.14 4.87 -5.78
N LYS A 58 -11.71 3.71 -5.47
CA LYS A 58 -13.13 3.46 -5.66
C LYS A 58 -13.93 4.44 -4.81
N GLU A 59 -15.14 4.77 -5.24
CA GLU A 59 -15.99 5.73 -4.56
C GLU A 59 -16.39 5.28 -3.15
N VAL A 60 -16.68 6.23 -2.30
CA VAL A 60 -17.22 5.95 -0.96
C VAL A 60 -18.54 5.19 -1.12
N GLY A 61 -18.68 4.12 -0.34
CA GLY A 61 -19.82 3.22 -0.41
C GLY A 61 -19.57 1.96 -1.22
N ALA A 62 -18.52 1.93 -2.03
CA ALA A 62 -18.20 0.74 -2.82
C ALA A 62 -17.79 -0.41 -1.91
N ARG A 63 -18.30 -1.60 -2.21
CA ARG A 63 -17.91 -2.82 -1.52
C ARG A 63 -16.85 -3.52 -2.35
N VAL A 64 -15.79 -3.97 -1.69
CA VAL A 64 -14.73 -4.73 -2.34
C VAL A 64 -14.40 -5.96 -1.50
N ARG A 65 -14.10 -7.05 -2.20
CA ARG A 65 -13.56 -8.26 -1.57
C ARG A 65 -12.04 -8.16 -1.55
N MET A 66 -11.43 -8.92 -0.67
CA MET A 66 -9.98 -9.06 -0.69
C MET A 66 -9.53 -9.49 -2.09
N GLY A 67 -8.56 -8.79 -2.65
CA GLY A 67 -8.04 -9.06 -3.99
C GLY A 67 -8.74 -8.34 -5.12
N GLU A 68 -9.92 -7.79 -4.90
CA GLU A 68 -10.61 -6.99 -5.93
C GLU A 68 -9.99 -5.59 -6.03
N GLU A 69 -10.14 -4.96 -7.17
CA GLU A 69 -9.61 -3.61 -7.40
C GLU A 69 -10.24 -2.61 -6.43
N VAL A 70 -9.40 -1.90 -5.68
CA VAL A 70 -9.84 -0.84 -4.76
C VAL A 70 -9.42 0.54 -5.25
N ALA A 71 -8.47 0.61 -6.16
CA ALA A 71 -7.99 1.86 -6.74
C ALA A 71 -7.28 1.58 -8.05
N VAL A 72 -7.19 2.62 -8.88
CA VAL A 72 -6.36 2.62 -10.09
C VAL A 72 -5.25 3.62 -9.87
N VAL A 73 -4.02 3.24 -10.18
CA VAL A 73 -2.87 4.13 -10.09
C VAL A 73 -2.13 4.08 -11.41
N GLU A 74 -1.96 5.24 -12.05
CA GLU A 74 -1.21 5.35 -13.30
C GLU A 74 0.13 6.01 -13.02
N THR A 75 1.19 5.36 -13.43
CA THR A 75 2.55 5.91 -13.34
C THR A 75 3.09 6.18 -14.74
N ILE A 76 4.26 6.80 -14.80
CA ILE A 76 4.93 7.04 -16.09
C ILE A 76 5.35 5.74 -16.78
N LYS A 77 5.38 4.62 -16.05
CA LYS A 77 5.77 3.31 -16.57
C LYS A 77 4.58 2.43 -16.90
N VAL A 78 3.60 2.35 -15.98
CA VAL A 78 2.54 1.33 -16.00
C VAL A 78 1.24 1.88 -15.45
N ASN A 79 0.15 1.21 -15.80
CA ASN A 79 -1.16 1.40 -15.18
C ASN A 79 -1.39 0.24 -14.23
N LEU A 80 -1.74 0.54 -12.99
CA LEU A 80 -1.91 -0.46 -11.95
C LEU A 80 -3.36 -0.54 -11.50
N SER A 81 -3.88 -1.76 -11.44
CA SER A 81 -5.09 -2.07 -10.71
C SER A 81 -4.65 -2.51 -9.32
N ILE A 82 -5.03 -1.76 -8.30
CA ILE A 82 -4.58 -2.03 -6.93
C ILE A 82 -5.54 -3.00 -6.27
N PRO A 83 -5.09 -4.23 -5.96
CA PRO A 83 -5.95 -5.20 -5.27
C PRO A 83 -6.12 -4.81 -3.80
N SER A 84 -7.35 -4.85 -3.32
CA SER A 84 -7.60 -4.53 -1.92
C SER A 84 -6.98 -5.58 -1.01
N PRO A 85 -6.21 -5.14 0.00
CA PRO A 85 -5.61 -6.09 0.94
C PRO A 85 -6.63 -6.65 1.94
N VAL A 86 -7.80 -6.04 2.04
CA VAL A 86 -8.86 -6.44 2.98
C VAL A 86 -10.21 -6.36 2.30
N GLY A 87 -11.17 -7.15 2.77
CA GLY A 87 -12.56 -7.05 2.33
C GLY A 87 -13.31 -6.03 3.17
N GLY A 88 -14.15 -5.21 2.53
CA GLY A 88 -14.92 -4.23 3.25
C GLY A 88 -15.59 -3.22 2.34
N ARG A 89 -16.02 -2.12 2.94
CA ARG A 89 -16.69 -1.04 2.25
C ARG A 89 -15.88 0.24 2.36
N VAL A 90 -15.64 0.90 1.24
CA VAL A 90 -14.91 2.17 1.23
C VAL A 90 -15.72 3.22 1.99
N VAL A 91 -15.13 3.78 3.04
CA VAL A 91 -15.79 4.81 3.87
C VAL A 91 -15.12 6.18 3.74
N GLU A 92 -13.87 6.21 3.28
CA GLU A 92 -13.15 7.46 3.09
C GLU A 92 -12.14 7.30 1.96
N ILE A 93 -11.96 8.35 1.17
CA ILE A 93 -10.94 8.38 0.11
C ILE A 93 -10.07 9.61 0.28
N ASN A 94 -8.84 9.54 -0.19
CA ASN A 94 -7.91 10.67 -0.13
C ASN A 94 -8.15 11.60 -1.32
N GLY A 95 -8.94 12.65 -1.09
CA GLY A 95 -9.27 13.63 -2.13
C GLY A 95 -8.07 14.45 -2.62
N ASP A 96 -7.00 14.53 -1.85
CA ASP A 96 -5.80 15.28 -2.24
C ASP A 96 -5.11 14.67 -3.46
N LEU A 97 -5.31 13.38 -3.71
CA LEU A 97 -4.67 12.68 -4.83
C LEU A 97 -5.16 13.16 -6.19
N LEU A 98 -6.34 13.77 -6.26
CA LEU A 98 -6.83 14.36 -7.52
C LEU A 98 -5.98 15.52 -7.98
N ARG A 99 -5.43 16.30 -7.05
CA ARG A 99 -4.58 17.44 -7.33
C ARG A 99 -3.09 17.12 -7.27
N SER A 100 -2.74 16.22 -6.35
CA SER A 100 -1.34 15.94 -6.01
C SER A 100 -1.10 14.43 -5.95
N PRO A 101 -1.22 13.72 -7.09
CA PRO A 101 -1.00 12.28 -7.11
C PRO A 101 0.44 11.89 -6.69
N GLU A 102 1.40 12.80 -6.85
CA GLU A 102 2.78 12.59 -6.43
C GLU A 102 2.96 12.37 -4.93
N LEU A 103 1.93 12.66 -4.13
CA LEU A 103 1.96 12.36 -2.69
C LEU A 103 2.16 10.86 -2.44
N VAL A 104 1.69 10.01 -3.35
CA VAL A 104 1.89 8.56 -3.24
C VAL A 104 3.40 8.24 -3.24
N ASN A 105 4.19 8.98 -3.98
CA ASN A 105 5.65 8.83 -4.02
C ASN A 105 6.34 9.56 -2.88
N GLN A 106 5.89 10.77 -2.58
CA GLN A 106 6.57 11.66 -1.62
C GLN A 106 6.33 11.25 -0.17
N ASP A 107 5.14 10.75 0.13
CA ASP A 107 4.76 10.41 1.51
C ASP A 107 3.80 9.21 1.50
N PRO A 108 4.30 8.03 1.08
CA PRO A 108 3.42 6.87 0.86
C PRO A 108 2.68 6.39 2.11
N TYR A 109 3.29 6.53 3.28
CA TYR A 109 2.69 6.08 4.55
C TYR A 109 1.89 7.17 5.26
N GLY A 110 1.90 8.39 4.76
CA GLY A 110 1.20 9.52 5.34
C GLY A 110 0.22 10.11 4.34
N ARG A 111 0.54 11.27 3.79
CA ARG A 111 -0.35 12.03 2.91
C ARG A 111 -0.71 11.31 1.60
N GLY A 112 0.05 10.30 1.23
CA GLY A 112 -0.18 9.51 0.01
C GLY A 112 -1.10 8.31 0.19
N TRP A 113 -1.82 8.20 1.30
CA TRP A 113 -2.78 7.12 1.52
C TRP A 113 -3.86 7.11 0.42
N LEU A 114 -4.43 5.95 0.16
CA LEU A 114 -5.42 5.79 -0.91
C LEU A 114 -6.86 5.85 -0.41
N ALA A 115 -7.22 4.97 0.51
CA ALA A 115 -8.60 4.82 0.96
C ALA A 115 -8.64 4.23 2.36
N ALA A 116 -9.79 4.36 3.01
CA ALA A 116 -10.08 3.66 4.26
C ALA A 116 -11.35 2.83 4.06
N LEU A 117 -11.30 1.59 4.54
CA LEU A 117 -12.39 0.64 4.42
C LEU A 117 -12.90 0.22 5.78
N GLU A 118 -14.23 0.10 5.91
CA GLU A 118 -14.84 -0.54 7.06
C GLU A 118 -14.70 -2.04 6.85
N ILE A 119 -14.05 -2.72 7.79
CA ILE A 119 -13.69 -4.14 7.66
C ILE A 119 -14.87 -5.01 8.06
N GLU A 120 -15.18 -6.01 7.24
CA GLU A 120 -16.29 -6.93 7.55
C GLU A 120 -15.89 -7.99 8.58
N ASN A 121 -14.64 -8.47 8.50
CA ASN A 121 -14.14 -9.51 9.41
C ASN A 121 -12.67 -9.24 9.72
N ASP A 122 -12.42 -8.72 10.93
CA ASP A 122 -11.08 -8.34 11.37
C ASP A 122 -10.11 -9.53 11.38
N ALA A 123 -10.54 -10.68 11.88
CA ALA A 123 -9.68 -11.87 11.93
C ALA A 123 -9.28 -12.34 10.52
N ALA A 124 -10.26 -12.41 9.62
CA ALA A 124 -9.98 -12.81 8.24
C ALA A 124 -9.09 -11.78 7.52
N ALA A 125 -9.30 -10.49 7.80
CA ALA A 125 -8.51 -9.42 7.21
C ALA A 125 -7.03 -9.55 7.56
N ARG A 126 -6.71 -9.98 8.78
CA ARG A 126 -5.33 -10.08 9.24
C ARG A 126 -4.61 -11.34 8.78
N LEU A 127 -5.34 -12.40 8.48
CA LEU A 127 -4.75 -13.72 8.18
C LEU A 127 -3.80 -13.73 6.99
N GLY A 128 -4.14 -13.01 5.92
CA GLY A 128 -3.35 -12.99 4.69
C GLY A 128 -2.28 -11.90 4.66
N LEU A 129 -2.17 -11.09 5.71
CA LEU A 129 -1.27 -9.97 5.72
C LEU A 129 0.08 -10.33 6.35
N LYS A 130 1.11 -9.63 5.92
CA LYS A 130 2.47 -9.81 6.39
C LYS A 130 2.84 -8.73 7.37
N THR A 131 3.71 -9.07 8.32
CA THR A 131 4.37 -8.07 9.16
C THR A 131 5.40 -7.32 8.31
N ALA A 132 5.92 -6.21 8.84
CA ALA A 132 6.97 -5.46 8.16
C ALA A 132 8.19 -6.35 7.88
N ALA A 133 8.58 -7.20 8.83
CA ALA A 133 9.73 -8.10 8.64
C ALA A 133 9.48 -9.13 7.53
N GLU A 134 8.29 -9.69 7.50
CA GLU A 134 7.93 -10.66 6.46
C GLU A 134 7.87 -10.01 5.07
N TYR A 135 7.30 -8.83 4.99
CA TYR A 135 7.22 -8.12 3.72
C TYR A 135 8.60 -7.63 3.27
N LEU A 136 9.44 -7.18 4.20
CA LEU A 136 10.81 -6.79 3.88
C LEU A 136 11.57 -7.95 3.23
N ALA A 137 11.42 -9.17 3.74
CA ALA A 137 12.06 -10.35 3.16
C ALA A 137 11.58 -10.61 1.73
N LEU A 138 10.28 -10.45 1.48
CA LEU A 138 9.71 -10.58 0.14
C LEU A 138 10.26 -9.51 -0.80
N ALA A 139 10.24 -8.25 -0.35
CA ALA A 139 10.74 -7.12 -1.13
C ALA A 139 12.23 -7.29 -1.46
N LYS A 140 13.02 -7.77 -0.49
CA LYS A 140 14.43 -8.03 -0.70
C LYS A 140 14.65 -9.05 -1.82
N ALA A 141 13.91 -10.16 -1.79
CA ALA A 141 14.03 -11.19 -2.82
C ALA A 141 13.66 -10.66 -4.20
N GLN A 142 12.58 -9.89 -4.29
CA GLN A 142 12.14 -9.29 -5.55
C GLN A 142 13.15 -8.25 -6.07
N ALA A 143 13.62 -7.37 -5.20
CA ALA A 143 14.55 -6.31 -5.59
C ALA A 143 15.90 -6.88 -6.03
N GLU A 144 16.41 -7.88 -5.33
CA GLU A 144 17.65 -8.53 -5.71
C GLU A 144 17.54 -9.26 -7.05
N ALA A 145 16.41 -9.91 -7.30
CA ALA A 145 16.16 -10.58 -8.57
C ALA A 145 16.11 -9.58 -9.73
N GLU A 146 15.57 -8.39 -9.52
CA GLU A 146 15.52 -7.35 -10.55
C GLU A 146 16.91 -6.75 -10.83
N VAL A 147 17.73 -6.59 -9.81
CA VAL A 147 19.09 -6.07 -9.96
C VAL A 147 19.96 -7.03 -10.79
N LEU A 148 19.72 -8.33 -10.65
CA LEU A 148 20.51 -9.36 -11.35
C LEU A 148 20.12 -9.57 -12.81
N ARG A 149 19.08 -8.91 -13.30
CA ARG A 149 18.64 -9.04 -14.70
C ARG A 149 19.47 -8.20 -15.66
#